data_35d79ac6f4d61de6e8075c0cb68e4a17
#
_entry.id   35d79ac6f4d61de6e8075c0cb68e4a17
#
_cell.length_a   1.000
_cell.length_b   1.000
_cell.length_c   1.000
_cell.angle_alpha   90.00
_cell.angle_beta   90.00
_cell.angle_gamma   90.00
#
_symmetry.space_group_name_H-M   'P 1'
#
loop_
_entity.id
_entity.type
_entity.pdbx_description
1 polymer ?
#
loop_
_entity_poly.entity_id
_entity_poly.type
_entity_poly.pdbx_seq_one_letter_code
_entity_poly.pdbx_strand_id
1 'polypeptide(L)'
;NMMKSLSEYMNPDFLTHDSNATSAEWKAGNVALMNMWGSRIGALRGDEVDAAVVAATATAGPMTVGGGSTAASTLWWDGWTVAKNISDVDAEATFLAMMHAIRPEMLNETTSPQAVWLIDGYEPTPAAAGVFAAAAMGTKPYPMLPYAGLMHSAAGAEIVDFMQGKETAEQALAGLEAAYTTAAKEKGYL
;
A
#
# COMPACT_ATOMS: atom_id res chain seq x y z
N ASN A 1 6.08 9.10 18.28
CA ASN A 1 7.13 10.14 18.15
C ASN A 1 7.95 9.99 16.85
N MET A 2 8.38 8.78 16.44
CA MET A 2 9.18 8.59 15.21
C MET A 2 8.50 9.16 13.96
N MET A 3 7.21 8.92 13.75
CA MET A 3 6.46 9.51 12.61
C MET A 3 6.54 11.04 12.62
N LYS A 4 6.37 11.67 13.79
CA LYS A 4 6.48 13.11 13.95
C LYS A 4 7.87 13.63 13.58
N SER A 5 8.93 12.95 14.03
CA SER A 5 10.30 13.31 13.64
C SER A 5 10.56 13.15 12.15
N LEU A 6 10.00 12.09 11.52
CA LEU A 6 10.12 11.91 10.08
C LEU A 6 9.40 12.97 9.26
N SER A 7 8.31 13.56 9.79
CA SER A 7 7.56 14.59 9.07
C SER A 7 8.37 15.88 8.82
N GLU A 8 9.45 16.10 9.56
CA GLU A 8 10.36 17.23 9.33
C GLU A 8 11.10 17.15 7.97
N TYR A 9 11.16 15.96 7.39
CA TYR A 9 11.81 15.68 6.10
C TYR A 9 10.80 15.47 4.96
N MET A 10 9.51 15.62 5.23
CA MET A 10 8.44 15.43 4.26
C MET A 10 8.04 16.76 3.61
N ASN A 11 7.32 16.66 2.49
CA ASN A 11 6.65 17.83 1.91
C ASN A 11 5.76 18.49 2.98
N PRO A 12 5.74 19.83 3.12
CA PRO A 12 4.88 20.52 4.09
C PRO A 12 3.41 20.12 4.02
N ASP A 13 2.92 19.77 2.83
CA ASP A 13 1.54 19.38 2.58
C ASP A 13 1.28 17.88 2.70
N PHE A 14 2.22 17.10 3.27
CA PHE A 14 2.19 15.63 3.32
C PHE A 14 0.88 15.04 3.87
N LEU A 15 0.18 15.74 4.77
CA LEU A 15 -1.10 15.31 5.33
C LEU A 15 -2.26 15.36 4.32
N THR A 16 -2.08 16.05 3.21
CA THR A 16 -3.08 16.11 2.12
C THR A 16 -2.76 15.16 0.96
N HIS A 17 -1.55 14.57 0.97
CA HIS A 17 -1.11 13.68 -0.08
C HIS A 17 -1.71 12.28 0.07
N ASP A 18 -2.48 11.88 -0.92
CA ASP A 18 -2.79 10.48 -1.15
C ASP A 18 -1.64 9.79 -1.93
N SER A 19 -1.83 8.52 -2.27
CA SER A 19 -0.84 7.77 -3.04
C SER A 19 -0.63 8.29 -4.46
N ASN A 20 -1.59 9.00 -5.04
CA ASN A 20 -1.44 9.61 -6.37
C ASN A 20 -0.61 10.89 -6.29
N ALA A 21 -0.90 11.76 -5.33
CA ALA A 21 -0.09 12.96 -5.07
C ALA A 21 1.35 12.61 -4.75
N THR A 22 1.58 11.61 -3.88
CA THR A 22 2.93 11.12 -3.55
C THR A 22 3.65 10.55 -4.79
N SER A 23 2.94 9.83 -5.66
CA SER A 23 3.50 9.32 -6.92
C SER A 23 3.85 10.46 -7.88
N ALA A 24 3.05 11.54 -7.91
CA ALA A 24 3.35 12.71 -8.74
C ALA A 24 4.64 13.42 -8.28
N GLU A 25 4.85 13.59 -6.98
CA GLU A 25 6.08 14.14 -6.41
C GLU A 25 7.31 13.29 -6.78
N TRP A 26 7.18 11.97 -6.75
CA TRP A 26 8.24 11.07 -7.18
C TRP A 26 8.56 11.24 -8.66
N LYS A 27 7.54 11.22 -9.53
CA LYS A 27 7.70 11.40 -10.97
C LYS A 27 8.36 12.73 -11.33
N ALA A 28 8.09 13.77 -10.54
CA ALA A 28 8.72 15.08 -10.68
C ALA A 28 10.17 15.15 -10.18
N GLY A 29 10.69 14.08 -9.56
CA GLY A 29 12.04 14.05 -8.99
C GLY A 29 12.20 14.82 -7.68
N ASN A 30 11.10 15.17 -7.02
CA ASN A 30 11.10 15.97 -5.79
C ASN A 30 11.36 15.14 -4.52
N VAL A 31 11.37 13.82 -4.62
CA VAL A 31 11.45 12.90 -3.47
C VAL A 31 12.64 11.97 -3.63
N ALA A 32 13.52 11.94 -2.64
CA ALA A 32 14.69 11.07 -2.61
C ALA A 32 14.38 9.66 -2.08
N LEU A 33 13.42 9.55 -1.15
CA LEU A 33 12.99 8.28 -0.54
C LEU A 33 11.47 8.27 -0.47
N MET A 34 10.87 7.16 -0.86
CA MET A 34 9.42 6.98 -0.81
C MET A 34 9.08 5.58 -0.28
N ASN A 35 8.08 5.50 0.59
CA ASN A 35 7.44 4.24 0.93
C ASN A 35 6.13 4.13 0.17
N MET A 36 6.01 3.12 -0.69
CA MET A 36 4.86 2.95 -1.58
C MET A 36 4.57 1.46 -1.78
N TRP A 37 3.34 1.14 -2.14
CA TRP A 37 2.97 -0.22 -2.54
C TRP A 37 3.74 -0.65 -3.78
N GLY A 38 4.31 -1.85 -3.74
CA GLY A 38 5.07 -2.41 -4.85
C GLY A 38 4.27 -2.54 -6.15
N SER A 39 2.94 -2.68 -6.05
CA SER A 39 2.02 -2.69 -7.22
C SER A 39 2.03 -1.39 -8.03
N ARG A 40 2.49 -0.27 -7.45
CA ARG A 40 2.58 1.01 -8.16
C ARG A 40 3.90 1.24 -8.91
N ILE A 41 4.86 0.35 -8.75
CA ILE A 41 6.21 0.57 -9.32
C ILE A 41 6.19 0.66 -10.85
N GLY A 42 5.30 -0.06 -11.53
CA GLY A 42 5.12 0.03 -12.98
C GLY A 42 4.77 1.46 -13.41
N ALA A 43 3.81 2.10 -12.75
CA ALA A 43 3.42 3.48 -13.02
C ALA A 43 4.50 4.51 -12.66
N LEU A 44 5.38 4.19 -11.71
CA LEU A 44 6.50 5.06 -11.33
C LEU A 44 7.71 4.96 -12.28
N ARG A 45 7.68 4.03 -13.21
CA ARG A 45 8.74 3.75 -14.20
C ARG A 45 8.19 3.70 -15.64
N GLY A 46 6.96 4.18 -15.85
CA GLY A 46 6.34 4.22 -17.17
C GLY A 46 6.95 5.28 -18.09
N ASP A 47 6.60 5.21 -19.37
CA ASP A 47 7.15 6.08 -20.42
C ASP A 47 6.87 7.56 -20.20
N GLU A 48 5.87 7.91 -19.37
CA GLU A 48 5.55 9.28 -19.00
C GLU A 48 6.44 9.87 -17.89
N VAL A 49 7.36 9.07 -17.32
CA VAL A 49 8.28 9.51 -16.26
C VAL A 49 9.62 9.89 -16.89
N ASP A 50 10.22 10.98 -16.42
CA ASP A 50 11.55 11.39 -16.88
C ASP A 50 12.55 10.23 -16.77
N ALA A 51 13.26 9.97 -17.85
CA ALA A 51 14.21 8.85 -17.95
C ALA A 51 15.32 8.92 -16.88
N ALA A 52 15.71 10.13 -16.46
CA ALA A 52 16.71 10.31 -15.39
C ALA A 52 16.14 9.90 -14.02
N VAL A 53 14.87 10.20 -13.74
CA VAL A 53 14.17 9.74 -12.52
C VAL A 53 14.05 8.21 -12.53
N VAL A 54 13.64 7.62 -13.66
CA VAL A 54 13.56 6.16 -13.79
C VAL A 54 14.91 5.49 -13.58
N ALA A 55 15.97 6.02 -14.19
CA ALA A 55 17.32 5.48 -14.06
C ALA A 55 17.89 5.59 -12.64
N ALA A 56 17.52 6.65 -11.90
CA ALA A 56 17.93 6.86 -10.51
C ALA A 56 17.08 6.05 -9.50
N THR A 57 15.93 5.49 -9.94
CA THR A 57 15.00 4.78 -9.06
C THR A 57 15.47 3.34 -8.82
N ALA A 58 15.68 3.00 -7.56
CA ALA A 58 15.90 1.63 -7.10
C ALA A 58 14.80 1.22 -6.09
N THR A 59 14.39 -0.04 -6.13
CA THR A 59 13.47 -0.60 -5.13
C THR A 59 14.26 -1.39 -4.09
N ALA A 60 13.92 -1.18 -2.83
CA ALA A 60 14.53 -1.89 -1.70
C ALA A 60 13.46 -2.62 -0.89
N GLY A 61 13.87 -3.60 -0.11
CA GLY A 61 13.01 -4.23 0.90
C GLY A 61 12.64 -3.25 2.02
N PRO A 62 11.71 -3.65 2.89
CA PRO A 62 11.26 -2.81 3.98
C PRO A 62 12.40 -2.51 4.97
N MET A 63 12.34 -1.34 5.55
CA MET A 63 13.23 -0.95 6.64
C MET A 63 12.92 -1.74 7.90
N THR A 64 13.88 -1.81 8.81
CA THR A 64 13.70 -2.25 10.19
C THR A 64 13.89 -1.09 11.16
N VAL A 65 13.37 -1.21 12.37
CA VAL A 65 13.49 -0.15 13.38
C VAL A 65 14.44 -0.59 14.48
N GLY A 66 15.34 0.31 14.88
CA GLY A 66 16.22 0.12 16.04
C GLY A 66 17.18 -1.05 15.91
N GLY A 67 17.62 -1.42 14.71
CA GLY A 67 18.49 -2.57 14.48
C GLY A 67 17.79 -3.94 14.63
N GLY A 68 16.47 -3.94 14.73
CA GLY A 68 15.67 -5.17 14.76
C GLY A 68 15.62 -5.89 13.41
N SER A 69 15.05 -7.09 13.41
CA SER A 69 14.85 -7.91 12.19
C SER A 69 13.40 -7.86 11.66
N THR A 70 12.48 -7.22 12.37
CA THR A 70 11.08 -7.12 11.96
C THR A 70 10.91 -6.04 10.91
N ALA A 71 10.34 -6.40 9.77
CA ALA A 71 10.01 -5.46 8.71
C ALA A 71 9.00 -4.42 9.18
N ALA A 72 9.31 -3.13 8.97
CA ALA A 72 8.38 -2.01 9.20
C ALA A 72 7.45 -1.86 7.99
N SER A 73 6.74 -2.92 7.64
CA SER A 73 5.86 -3.01 6.49
C SER A 73 4.81 -4.11 6.70
N THR A 74 3.82 -4.13 5.83
CA THR A 74 2.84 -5.23 5.71
C THR A 74 2.85 -5.75 4.28
N LEU A 75 2.56 -7.04 4.10
CA LEU A 75 2.24 -7.59 2.79
C LEU A 75 0.77 -7.38 2.48
N TRP A 76 0.49 -7.03 1.24
CA TRP A 76 -0.84 -6.91 0.69
C TRP A 76 -0.96 -7.84 -0.52
N TRP A 77 -2.15 -8.32 -0.76
CA TRP A 77 -2.52 -8.96 -2.00
C TRP A 77 -3.93 -8.49 -2.39
N ASP A 78 -4.15 -8.33 -3.66
CA ASP A 78 -5.41 -7.88 -4.22
C ASP A 78 -6.04 -9.01 -5.04
N GLY A 79 -7.35 -9.03 -5.07
CA GLY A 79 -8.12 -9.99 -5.84
C GLY A 79 -9.38 -9.35 -6.40
N TRP A 80 -9.95 -10.00 -7.39
CA TRP A 80 -11.23 -9.60 -7.94
C TRP A 80 -12.37 -10.23 -7.17
N THR A 81 -13.48 -9.52 -7.12
CA THR A 81 -14.73 -10.00 -6.53
C THR A 81 -15.86 -9.82 -7.52
N VAL A 82 -16.83 -10.73 -7.47
CA VAL A 82 -18.07 -10.63 -8.23
C VAL A 82 -19.16 -10.17 -7.29
N ALA A 83 -19.89 -9.10 -7.65
CA ALA A 83 -20.98 -8.59 -6.83
C ALA A 83 -22.12 -9.61 -6.74
N LYS A 84 -22.63 -9.86 -5.52
CA LYS A 84 -23.68 -10.84 -5.27
C LYS A 84 -25.02 -10.48 -5.90
N ASN A 85 -25.26 -9.20 -6.17
CA ASN A 85 -26.53 -8.66 -6.65
C ASN A 85 -26.64 -8.51 -8.18
N ILE A 86 -25.83 -9.25 -8.94
CA ILE A 86 -25.92 -9.33 -10.39
C ILE A 86 -26.59 -10.65 -10.80
N SER A 87 -27.00 -10.76 -12.08
CA SER A 87 -27.57 -11.99 -12.59
C SER A 87 -26.54 -13.12 -12.68
N ASP A 88 -26.99 -14.37 -12.62
CA ASP A 88 -26.10 -15.54 -12.75
C ASP A 88 -25.35 -15.54 -14.08
N VAL A 89 -25.99 -15.07 -15.16
CA VAL A 89 -25.36 -14.96 -16.49
C VAL A 89 -24.24 -13.93 -16.48
N ASP A 90 -24.47 -12.75 -15.86
CA ASP A 90 -23.44 -11.72 -15.74
C ASP A 90 -22.31 -12.17 -14.80
N ALA A 91 -22.64 -12.90 -13.73
CA ALA A 91 -21.65 -13.46 -12.80
C ALA A 91 -20.74 -14.47 -13.50
N GLU A 92 -21.29 -15.39 -14.28
CA GLU A 92 -20.53 -16.35 -15.06
C GLU A 92 -19.64 -15.67 -16.10
N ALA A 93 -20.19 -14.74 -16.88
CA ALA A 93 -19.44 -13.99 -17.87
C ALA A 93 -18.28 -13.19 -17.23
N THR A 94 -18.55 -12.55 -16.10
CA THR A 94 -17.53 -11.81 -15.33
C THR A 94 -16.44 -12.74 -14.84
N PHE A 95 -16.80 -13.89 -14.25
CA PHE A 95 -15.83 -14.87 -13.78
C PHE A 95 -14.95 -15.41 -14.91
N LEU A 96 -15.54 -15.74 -16.05
CA LEU A 96 -14.77 -16.18 -17.22
C LEU A 96 -13.81 -15.11 -17.74
N ALA A 97 -14.23 -13.85 -17.75
CA ALA A 97 -13.37 -12.73 -18.13
C ALA A 97 -12.20 -12.56 -17.14
N MET A 98 -12.45 -12.69 -15.82
CA MET A 98 -11.42 -12.65 -14.79
C MET A 98 -10.41 -13.79 -14.96
N MET A 99 -10.88 -15.01 -15.17
CA MET A 99 -10.01 -16.17 -15.42
C MET A 99 -9.17 -16.00 -16.68
N HIS A 100 -9.76 -15.40 -17.74
CA HIS A 100 -9.02 -15.11 -18.96
C HIS A 100 -7.93 -14.05 -18.74
N ALA A 101 -8.17 -13.07 -17.86
CA ALA A 101 -7.24 -11.98 -17.59
C ALA A 101 -6.05 -12.36 -16.69
N ILE A 102 -6.12 -13.50 -15.96
CA ILE A 102 -5.01 -14.00 -15.11
C ILE A 102 -4.39 -15.31 -15.62
N ARG A 103 -4.64 -15.66 -16.86
CA ARG A 103 -4.03 -16.85 -17.46
C ARG A 103 -2.51 -16.67 -17.65
N PRO A 104 -1.73 -17.75 -17.71
CA PRO A 104 -0.26 -17.68 -17.85
C PRO A 104 0.21 -16.87 -19.06
N GLU A 105 -0.54 -16.83 -20.17
CA GLU A 105 -0.20 -16.07 -21.37
C GLU A 105 -0.22 -14.53 -21.15
N MET A 106 -0.77 -14.09 -20.02
CA MET A 106 -0.66 -12.69 -19.58
C MET A 106 0.76 -12.34 -19.09
N LEU A 107 1.59 -13.33 -18.79
CA LEU A 107 2.98 -13.12 -18.42
C LEU A 107 3.84 -12.99 -19.68
N ASN A 108 3.96 -11.78 -20.18
CA ASN A 108 4.74 -11.44 -21.37
C ASN A 108 5.51 -10.13 -21.15
N GLU A 109 6.35 -9.74 -22.10
CA GLU A 109 7.21 -8.55 -21.99
C GLU A 109 6.44 -7.24 -21.71
N THR A 110 5.19 -7.15 -22.17
CA THR A 110 4.35 -5.95 -22.00
C THR A 110 3.65 -5.93 -20.64
N THR A 111 3.11 -7.05 -20.19
CA THR A 111 2.23 -7.09 -19.01
C THR A 111 2.95 -7.51 -17.74
N SER A 112 4.00 -8.32 -17.82
CA SER A 112 4.75 -8.74 -16.62
C SER A 112 5.31 -7.57 -15.81
N PRO A 113 5.81 -6.47 -16.41
CA PRO A 113 6.31 -5.32 -15.63
C PRO A 113 5.23 -4.45 -15.00
N GLN A 114 3.96 -4.62 -15.36
CA GLN A 114 2.88 -3.70 -14.94
C GLN A 114 2.39 -3.94 -13.51
N ALA A 115 2.62 -5.13 -12.96
CA ALA A 115 2.19 -5.49 -11.62
C ALA A 115 3.11 -6.57 -11.02
N VAL A 116 2.94 -6.83 -9.74
CA VAL A 116 3.47 -8.03 -9.08
C VAL A 116 2.37 -9.10 -9.16
N TRP A 117 2.51 -9.99 -10.15
CA TRP A 117 1.47 -10.96 -10.45
C TRP A 117 1.52 -12.18 -9.52
N LEU A 118 0.36 -12.67 -9.11
CA LEU A 118 0.20 -13.96 -8.42
C LEU A 118 -0.27 -15.03 -9.41
N ILE A 119 0.38 -15.07 -10.58
CA ILE A 119 0.13 -16.05 -11.64
C ILE A 119 1.28 -17.06 -11.62
N ASP A 120 0.97 -18.34 -11.73
CA ASP A 120 1.99 -19.39 -11.81
C ASP A 120 2.93 -19.14 -13.00
N GLY A 121 4.24 -19.24 -12.75
CA GLY A 121 5.26 -18.90 -13.73
C GLY A 121 5.67 -17.42 -13.79
N TYR A 122 5.12 -16.55 -12.92
CA TYR A 122 5.59 -15.18 -12.83
C TYR A 122 7.04 -15.10 -12.31
N GLU A 123 7.89 -14.49 -13.11
CA GLU A 123 9.27 -14.18 -12.71
C GLU A 123 9.38 -12.71 -12.29
N PRO A 124 9.85 -12.44 -11.04
CA PRO A 124 9.95 -11.08 -10.54
C PRO A 124 10.88 -10.22 -11.38
N THR A 125 10.41 -9.06 -11.81
CA THR A 125 11.26 -8.04 -12.40
C THR A 125 12.09 -7.34 -11.31
N PRO A 126 13.19 -6.64 -11.63
CA PRO A 126 13.92 -5.83 -10.67
C PRO A 126 13.03 -4.78 -9.96
N ALA A 127 11.97 -4.33 -10.60
CA ALA A 127 11.00 -3.42 -10.02
C ALA A 127 10.22 -4.06 -8.84
N ALA A 128 9.97 -5.38 -8.89
CA ALA A 128 9.28 -6.12 -7.84
C ALA A 128 10.20 -6.53 -6.66
N ALA A 129 11.49 -6.25 -6.73
CA ALA A 129 12.49 -6.71 -5.74
C ALA A 129 12.12 -6.35 -4.30
N GLY A 130 11.55 -5.16 -4.07
CA GLY A 130 11.13 -4.73 -2.74
C GLY A 130 10.02 -5.60 -2.12
N VAL A 131 9.04 -6.03 -2.93
CA VAL A 131 7.94 -6.91 -2.47
C VAL A 131 8.48 -8.28 -2.10
N PHE A 132 9.34 -8.86 -2.95
CA PHE A 132 9.95 -10.17 -2.68
C PHE A 132 10.90 -10.14 -1.49
N ALA A 133 11.66 -9.05 -1.30
CA ALA A 133 12.46 -8.85 -0.10
C ALA A 133 11.59 -8.78 1.16
N ALA A 134 10.44 -8.08 1.11
CA ALA A 134 9.48 -8.03 2.20
C ALA A 134 8.94 -9.43 2.53
N ALA A 135 8.57 -10.22 1.53
CA ALA A 135 8.11 -11.58 1.71
C ALA A 135 9.21 -12.48 2.33
N ALA A 136 10.44 -12.40 1.84
CA ALA A 136 11.58 -13.15 2.36
C ALA A 136 11.93 -12.80 3.81
N MET A 137 11.65 -11.58 4.27
CA MET A 137 11.76 -11.18 5.68
C MET A 137 10.65 -11.72 6.58
N GLY A 138 9.70 -12.47 6.06
CA GLY A 138 8.55 -12.97 6.82
C GLY A 138 7.58 -11.86 7.24
N THR A 139 7.49 -10.80 6.45
CA THR A 139 6.55 -9.69 6.70
C THR A 139 5.12 -10.23 6.81
N LYS A 140 4.42 -9.80 7.86
CA LYS A 140 3.03 -10.22 8.08
C LYS A 140 2.10 -9.56 7.06
N PRO A 141 1.06 -10.29 6.59
CA PRO A 141 0.02 -9.67 5.79
C PRO A 141 -0.76 -8.63 6.61
N TYR A 142 -1.30 -7.63 5.94
CA TYR A 142 -2.29 -6.74 6.56
C TYR A 142 -3.46 -7.57 7.09
N PRO A 143 -3.94 -7.29 8.33
CA PRO A 143 -5.01 -8.09 8.92
C PRO A 143 -6.30 -7.99 8.10
N MET A 144 -6.69 -9.07 7.43
CA MET A 144 -7.89 -9.16 6.58
C MET A 144 -9.15 -9.42 7.44
N LEU A 145 -9.37 -8.58 8.43
CA LEU A 145 -10.47 -8.70 9.40
C LEU A 145 -11.33 -7.43 9.33
N PRO A 146 -12.66 -7.55 9.37
CA PRO A 146 -13.55 -6.39 9.22
C PRO A 146 -13.27 -5.26 10.20
N TYR A 147 -12.90 -5.58 11.42
CA TYR A 147 -12.56 -4.59 12.44
C TYR A 147 -11.19 -3.93 12.24
N ALA A 148 -10.29 -4.51 11.44
CA ALA A 148 -9.01 -3.88 11.11
C ALA A 148 -9.22 -2.62 10.26
N GLY A 149 -10.19 -2.60 9.35
CA GLY A 149 -10.59 -1.42 8.60
C GLY A 149 -11.11 -0.28 9.50
N LEU A 150 -11.82 -0.61 10.57
CA LEU A 150 -12.28 0.38 11.56
C LEU A 150 -11.09 1.00 12.31
N MET A 151 -10.11 0.19 12.71
CA MET A 151 -8.88 0.65 13.35
C MET A 151 -8.08 1.56 12.40
N HIS A 152 -7.97 1.17 11.13
CA HIS A 152 -7.28 1.95 10.10
C HIS A 152 -7.92 3.34 9.93
N SER A 153 -9.26 3.38 9.83
CA SER A 153 -10.00 4.65 9.70
C SER A 153 -9.85 5.53 10.94
N ALA A 154 -9.96 4.95 12.14
CA ALA A 154 -9.75 5.67 13.38
C ALA A 154 -8.33 6.23 13.48
N ALA A 155 -7.31 5.44 13.11
CA ALA A 155 -5.92 5.91 13.10
C ALA A 155 -5.71 7.07 12.13
N GLY A 156 -6.28 7.00 10.93
CA GLY A 156 -6.20 8.07 9.93
C GLY A 156 -6.84 9.39 10.40
N ALA A 157 -7.92 9.32 11.16
CA ALA A 157 -8.59 10.50 11.69
C ALA A 157 -7.85 11.12 12.89
N GLU A 158 -7.47 10.30 13.86
CA GLU A 158 -7.02 10.79 15.17
C GLU A 158 -5.52 11.16 15.22
N ILE A 159 -4.69 10.65 14.29
CA ILE A 159 -3.25 10.97 14.30
C ILE A 159 -2.95 12.34 13.70
N VAL A 160 -3.86 12.95 12.96
CA VAL A 160 -3.61 14.20 12.21
C VAL A 160 -3.22 15.34 13.13
N ASP A 161 -3.94 15.58 14.22
CA ASP A 161 -3.68 16.69 15.14
C ASP A 161 -2.37 16.50 15.91
N PHE A 162 -2.00 15.26 16.23
CA PHE A 162 -0.66 14.94 16.72
C PHE A 162 0.43 15.28 15.70
N MET A 163 0.25 14.91 14.44
CA MET A 163 1.23 15.21 13.38
C MET A 163 1.38 16.73 13.17
N GLN A 164 0.32 17.50 13.34
CA GLN A 164 0.34 18.96 13.28
C GLN A 164 0.89 19.62 14.57
N GLY A 165 1.12 18.85 15.63
CA GLY A 165 1.62 19.37 16.91
C GLY A 165 0.55 20.05 17.78
N LYS A 166 -0.73 19.78 17.53
CA LYS A 166 -1.85 20.33 18.29
C LYS A 166 -2.16 19.56 19.57
N GLU A 167 -1.73 18.31 19.64
CA GLU A 167 -1.92 17.42 20.78
C GLU A 167 -0.71 16.51 21.02
N THR A 168 -0.70 15.81 22.16
CA THR A 168 0.34 14.82 22.48
C THR A 168 0.05 13.48 21.85
N ALA A 169 1.07 12.59 21.78
CA ALA A 169 0.90 11.22 21.29
C ALA A 169 -0.09 10.42 22.15
N GLU A 170 -0.10 10.67 23.46
CA GLU A 170 -1.02 10.01 24.41
C GLU A 170 -2.46 10.41 24.15
N GLN A 171 -2.72 11.69 23.84
CA GLN A 171 -4.04 12.19 23.50
C GLN A 171 -4.55 11.56 22.18
N ALA A 172 -3.72 11.56 21.13
CA ALA A 172 -4.04 10.95 19.85
C ALA A 172 -4.34 9.45 19.99
N LEU A 173 -3.55 8.72 20.77
CA LEU A 173 -3.79 7.28 21.00
C LEU A 173 -5.06 7.02 21.80
N ALA A 174 -5.38 7.86 22.78
CA ALA A 174 -6.63 7.75 23.52
C ALA A 174 -7.85 8.05 22.63
N GLY A 175 -7.77 9.05 21.77
CA GLY A 175 -8.76 9.39 20.76
C GLY A 175 -8.99 8.21 19.80
N LEU A 176 -7.91 7.64 19.27
CA LEU A 176 -7.95 6.47 18.40
C LEU A 176 -8.65 5.27 19.06
N GLU A 177 -8.27 4.95 20.30
CA GLU A 177 -8.91 3.84 21.04
C GLU A 177 -10.41 4.09 21.24
N ALA A 178 -10.79 5.32 21.58
CA ALA A 178 -12.21 5.69 21.78
C ALA A 178 -13.00 5.62 20.46
N ALA A 179 -12.47 6.16 19.37
CA ALA A 179 -13.09 6.13 18.04
C ALA A 179 -13.22 4.69 17.53
N TYR A 180 -12.17 3.88 17.63
CA TYR A 180 -12.21 2.47 17.26
C TYR A 180 -13.25 1.70 18.08
N THR A 181 -13.24 1.86 19.42
CA THR A 181 -14.16 1.16 20.31
C THR A 181 -15.62 1.50 19.99
N THR A 182 -15.91 2.77 19.71
CA THR A 182 -17.26 3.21 19.30
C THR A 182 -17.69 2.53 18.01
N ALA A 183 -16.86 2.63 16.95
CA ALA A 183 -17.16 2.03 15.66
C ALA A 183 -17.29 0.50 15.73
N ALA A 184 -16.46 -0.16 16.53
CA ALA A 184 -16.53 -1.62 16.71
C ALA A 184 -17.80 -2.06 17.44
N LYS A 185 -18.25 -1.32 18.46
CA LYS A 185 -19.54 -1.56 19.14
C LYS A 185 -20.73 -1.38 18.21
N GLU A 186 -20.76 -0.29 17.45
CA GLU A 186 -21.82 -0.03 16.46
C GLU A 186 -21.93 -1.13 15.39
N LYS A 187 -20.84 -1.81 15.08
CA LYS A 187 -20.78 -2.93 14.14
C LYS A 187 -20.95 -4.31 14.79
N GLY A 188 -21.05 -4.38 16.12
CA GLY A 188 -21.23 -5.63 16.85
C GLY A 188 -19.97 -6.49 16.97
N TYR A 189 -18.78 -5.88 16.91
CA TYR A 189 -17.49 -6.56 17.12
C TYR A 189 -17.01 -6.50 18.57
N LEU A 190 -17.59 -5.63 19.39
CA LEU A 190 -17.36 -5.49 20.82
C LEU A 190 -18.69 -5.42 21.58
#